data_0529329e5e842c1dc0138f3c3a03c9c9
#
_entry.id   0529329e5e842c1dc0138f3c3a03c9c9
#
_cell.length_a   1.000
_cell.length_b   1.000
_cell.length_c   1.000
_cell.angle_alpha   90.00
_cell.angle_beta   90.00
_cell.angle_gamma   90.00
#
_symmetry.space_group_name_H-M   'P 1'
#
loop_
_entity.id
_entity.type
_entity.pdbx_description
1 polymer ?
#
loop_
_entity_poly.entity_id
_entity_poly.type
_entity_poly.pdbx_seq_one_letter_code
_entity_poly.pdbx_strand_id
1 'polypeptide(L)'
;MTTEPNHPSPPDSPDSPDRSSEDPTLRAFQQLIRDRYFATDNARGVPGTFMWLIEEVGELATSLHECGPGQSPTPEQRKNLEEEFADVLAWLTTLANINGVRIADALVKYTDPERVKGTKD
;
A
#
# COMPACT_ATOMS: atom_id res chain seq x y z
N MET A 1 -9.31 0.52 19.11
CA MET A 1 -10.12 0.54 19.36
C MET A 1 -10.08 0.17 19.97
N THR A 2 -9.62 -0.09 19.80
CA THR A 2 -10.01 -0.34 20.21
C THR A 2 -9.83 -0.84 20.49
N THR A 3 -9.48 -1.40 20.15
CA THR A 3 -9.84 -1.87 20.14
C THR A 3 -9.44 -2.42 20.04
N GLU A 4 -9.21 -3.04 19.62
CA GLU A 4 -9.40 -3.58 19.23
C GLU A 4 -8.83 -3.68 18.84
N PRO A 5 -8.44 -3.85 18.56
CA PRO A 5 -8.31 -3.90 17.94
C PRO A 5 -8.14 -3.84 17.40
N ASN A 6 -8.02 -3.74 16.94
CA ASN A 6 -8.54 -3.58 16.54
C ASN A 6 -8.35 -3.86 16.28
N HIS A 7 -8.15 -4.15 16.05
CA HIS A 7 -8.89 -4.47 15.70
C HIS A 7 -9.53 -4.12 15.98
N PRO A 8 -8.96 -3.65 16.13
CA PRO A 8 -10.00 -2.91 16.08
C PRO A 8 -11.32 -3.18 16.06
N SER A 9 -12.04 -2.18 16.20
CA SER A 9 -13.38 -2.65 16.19
C SER A 9 -13.64 -3.45 14.91
N PRO A 10 -14.42 -4.50 14.96
CA PRO A 10 -14.72 -5.24 13.73
C PRO A 10 -15.33 -4.31 12.71
N PRO A 11 -14.95 -4.44 11.44
CA PRO A 11 -15.45 -3.53 10.41
C PRO A 11 -16.96 -3.60 10.21
N ASP A 12 -17.56 -4.69 10.60
CA ASP A 12 -19.00 -4.89 10.43
C ASP A 12 -19.78 -4.65 11.69
N SER A 13 -19.20 -3.95 12.67
CA SER A 13 -19.93 -3.55 13.85
C SER A 13 -21.05 -2.58 13.48
N PRO A 14 -22.26 -2.74 14.06
CA PRO A 14 -23.36 -1.84 13.75
C PRO A 14 -23.07 -0.36 14.02
N ASP A 15 -22.14 -0.11 14.95
CA ASP A 15 -21.77 1.25 15.32
C ASP A 15 -20.60 1.78 14.51
N SER A 16 -20.00 0.97 13.66
CA SER A 16 -18.89 1.40 12.84
C SER A 16 -19.41 2.05 11.56
N PRO A 17 -18.79 3.13 11.11
CA PRO A 17 -19.16 3.67 9.81
C PRO A 17 -18.83 2.68 8.71
N ASP A 18 -19.61 2.73 7.64
CA ASP A 18 -19.33 1.92 6.47
C ASP A 18 -18.04 2.40 5.83
N ARG A 19 -16.97 1.66 6.00
CA ARG A 19 -15.66 2.05 5.51
C ARG A 19 -15.51 1.85 4.00
N SER A 20 -16.34 1.02 3.40
CA SER A 20 -16.22 0.77 1.96
C SER A 20 -16.45 2.04 1.14
N SER A 21 -17.30 2.97 1.63
CA SER A 21 -17.54 4.24 0.95
C SER A 21 -16.42 5.25 1.17
N GLU A 22 -15.55 5.00 2.15
CA GLU A 22 -14.46 5.89 2.49
C GLU A 22 -13.10 5.42 1.98
N ASP A 23 -13.04 4.15 1.55
CA ASP A 23 -11.77 3.60 1.08
C ASP A 23 -11.43 4.23 -0.28
N PRO A 24 -10.17 4.64 -0.44
CA PRO A 24 -9.76 5.15 -1.75
C PRO A 24 -9.70 4.03 -2.75
N THR A 25 -10.03 4.35 -4.00
CA THR A 25 -9.72 3.42 -5.09
C THR A 25 -8.24 3.56 -5.42
N LEU A 26 -7.69 2.56 -6.09
CA LEU A 26 -6.32 2.66 -6.57
C LEU A 26 -6.16 3.84 -7.53
N ARG A 27 -7.16 4.09 -8.37
CA ARG A 27 -7.13 5.21 -9.30
C ARG A 27 -7.08 6.55 -8.55
N ALA A 28 -7.91 6.69 -7.52
CA ALA A 28 -7.92 7.92 -6.73
C ALA A 28 -6.62 8.10 -5.95
N PHE A 29 -6.09 7.02 -5.39
CA PHE A 29 -4.84 7.11 -4.65
C PHE A 29 -3.68 7.49 -5.57
N GLN A 30 -3.60 6.88 -6.75
CA GLN A 30 -2.56 7.22 -7.71
C GLN A 30 -2.65 8.68 -8.13
N GLN A 31 -3.86 9.20 -8.32
CA GLN A 31 -4.06 10.60 -8.67
C GLN A 31 -3.63 11.50 -7.52
N LEU A 32 -3.94 11.13 -6.28
CA LEU A 32 -3.53 11.89 -5.11
C LEU A 32 -2.01 12.03 -5.02
N ILE A 33 -1.30 10.92 -5.20
CA ILE A 33 0.16 10.93 -5.17
C ILE A 33 0.71 11.80 -6.31
N ARG A 34 0.12 11.69 -7.49
CA ARG A 34 0.54 12.51 -8.62
C ARG A 34 0.34 14.00 -8.35
N ASP A 35 -0.84 14.36 -7.84
CA ASP A 35 -1.17 15.76 -7.59
C ASP A 35 -0.23 16.40 -6.57
N ARG A 36 0.17 15.62 -5.57
CA ARG A 36 1.02 16.15 -4.49
C ARG A 36 2.49 16.18 -4.85
N TYR A 37 2.98 15.20 -5.60
CA TYR A 37 4.41 14.95 -5.65
C TYR A 37 5.00 14.84 -7.04
N PHE A 38 4.21 14.93 -8.12
CA PHE A 38 4.73 14.56 -9.45
C PHE A 38 5.96 15.38 -9.85
N ALA A 39 5.97 16.69 -9.61
CA ALA A 39 7.09 17.52 -10.02
C ALA A 39 8.40 17.05 -9.37
N THR A 40 8.36 16.79 -8.06
CA THR A 40 9.52 16.31 -7.32
C THR A 40 9.87 14.89 -7.74
N ASP A 41 8.86 14.03 -7.87
CA ASP A 41 9.06 12.65 -8.24
C ASP A 41 9.68 12.52 -9.62
N ASN A 42 9.14 13.28 -10.58
CA ASN A 42 9.64 13.24 -11.96
C ASN A 42 11.07 13.78 -12.05
N ALA A 43 11.37 14.80 -11.28
CA ALA A 43 12.72 15.38 -11.25
C ALA A 43 13.74 14.39 -10.66
N ARG A 44 13.33 13.63 -9.62
CA ARG A 44 14.20 12.59 -9.03
C ARG A 44 14.43 11.45 -10.02
N GLY A 45 13.39 11.09 -10.76
CA GLY A 45 13.48 10.05 -11.79
C GLY A 45 13.43 8.64 -11.27
N VAL A 46 13.53 7.69 -12.19
CA VAL A 46 13.35 6.26 -11.88
C VAL A 46 14.44 5.72 -10.95
N PRO A 47 15.74 5.95 -11.22
CA PRO A 47 16.77 5.32 -10.37
C PRO A 47 16.67 5.72 -8.90
N GLY A 48 16.53 7.02 -8.62
CA GLY A 48 16.43 7.50 -7.24
C GLY A 48 15.16 7.05 -6.56
N THR A 49 14.06 7.02 -7.30
CA THR A 49 12.78 6.57 -6.76
C THR A 49 12.81 5.06 -6.47
N PHE A 50 13.43 4.28 -7.36
CA PHE A 50 13.55 2.84 -7.13
C PHE A 50 14.38 2.55 -5.88
N MET A 51 15.46 3.32 -5.66
CA MET A 51 16.26 3.16 -4.45
C MET A 51 15.43 3.41 -3.19
N TRP A 52 14.58 4.43 -3.19
CA TRP A 52 13.70 4.70 -2.06
C TRP A 52 12.68 3.58 -1.86
N LEU A 53 12.12 3.04 -2.95
CA LEU A 53 11.21 1.91 -2.85
C LEU A 53 11.90 0.72 -2.19
N ILE A 54 13.12 0.40 -2.59
CA ILE A 54 13.85 -0.74 -2.02
C ILE A 54 14.15 -0.50 -0.54
N GLU A 55 14.46 0.74 -0.16
CA GLU A 55 14.67 1.06 1.25
C GLU A 55 13.38 0.80 2.05
N GLU A 56 12.25 1.23 1.54
CA GLU A 56 10.97 1.00 2.22
C GLU A 56 10.61 -0.49 2.28
N VAL A 57 10.94 -1.25 1.24
CA VAL A 57 10.76 -2.70 1.27
C VAL A 57 11.60 -3.31 2.39
N GLY A 58 12.82 -2.79 2.60
CA GLY A 58 13.65 -3.23 3.71
C GLY A 58 13.03 -2.93 5.07
N GLU A 59 12.44 -1.74 5.22
CA GLU A 59 11.77 -1.37 6.46
C GLU A 59 10.53 -2.23 6.69
N LEU A 60 9.80 -2.52 5.61
CA LEU A 60 8.68 -3.45 5.69
C LEU A 60 9.14 -4.83 6.16
N ALA A 61 10.26 -5.32 5.64
CA ALA A 61 10.81 -6.61 6.03
C ALA A 61 11.12 -6.66 7.52
N THR A 62 11.73 -5.59 8.06
CA THR A 62 12.00 -5.49 9.49
C THR A 62 10.71 -5.54 10.29
N SER A 63 9.72 -4.78 9.87
CA SER A 63 8.44 -4.70 10.56
C SER A 63 7.69 -6.02 10.51
N LEU A 64 7.75 -6.71 9.38
CA LEU A 64 7.16 -8.04 9.25
C LEU A 64 7.81 -9.03 10.19
N HIS A 65 9.13 -8.94 10.38
CA HIS A 65 9.83 -9.80 11.33
C HIS A 65 9.37 -9.52 12.76
N GLU A 66 9.25 -8.25 13.12
CA GLU A 66 8.84 -7.86 14.49
C GLU A 66 7.43 -8.32 14.82
N CYS A 67 6.57 -8.42 13.82
CA CYS A 67 5.17 -8.82 14.00
C CYS A 67 4.90 -10.26 13.60
N GLY A 68 5.94 -11.02 13.29
CA GLY A 68 5.79 -12.37 12.74
C GLY A 68 5.63 -13.45 13.80
N PRO A 69 5.66 -14.70 13.35
CA PRO A 69 5.50 -15.85 14.25
C PRO A 69 6.50 -15.84 15.39
N GLY A 70 6.02 -16.13 16.60
CA GLY A 70 6.89 -16.17 17.77
C GLY A 70 7.16 -14.81 18.38
N GLN A 71 6.67 -13.75 17.80
CA GLN A 71 6.85 -12.40 18.30
C GLN A 71 5.62 -11.94 19.08
N SER A 72 5.80 -10.92 19.92
CA SER A 72 4.73 -10.30 20.67
C SER A 72 4.75 -8.81 20.42
N PRO A 73 4.32 -8.37 19.25
CA PRO A 73 4.46 -6.98 18.87
C PRO A 73 3.65 -6.04 19.74
N THR A 74 4.22 -4.86 20.02
CA THR A 74 3.53 -3.80 20.71
C THR A 74 2.51 -3.16 19.75
N PRO A 75 1.53 -2.40 20.31
CA PRO A 75 0.63 -1.64 19.43
C PRO A 75 1.37 -0.71 18.47
N GLU A 76 2.48 -0.11 18.92
CA GLU A 76 3.29 0.74 18.07
C GLU A 76 3.91 -0.03 16.92
N GLN A 77 4.40 -1.25 17.20
CA GLN A 77 4.97 -2.09 16.15
C GLN A 77 3.91 -2.51 15.12
N ARG A 78 2.70 -2.82 15.60
CA ARG A 78 1.59 -3.16 14.70
C ARG A 78 1.23 -1.96 13.82
N LYS A 79 1.16 -0.78 14.40
CA LYS A 79 0.87 0.43 13.64
C LYS A 79 1.97 0.72 12.62
N ASN A 80 3.22 0.55 13.03
CA ASN A 80 4.34 0.75 12.12
C ASN A 80 4.25 -0.20 10.92
N LEU A 81 3.83 -1.44 11.15
CA LEU A 81 3.66 -2.39 10.06
C LEU A 81 2.65 -1.88 9.03
N GLU A 82 1.52 -1.35 9.50
CA GLU A 82 0.53 -0.77 8.61
C GLU A 82 1.11 0.38 7.78
N GLU A 83 1.90 1.23 8.44
CA GLU A 83 2.49 2.37 7.77
C GLU A 83 3.52 1.96 6.72
N GLU A 84 4.28 0.90 6.99
CA GLU A 84 5.25 0.42 6.01
C GLU A 84 4.58 -0.14 4.75
N PHE A 85 3.43 -0.80 4.91
CA PHE A 85 2.66 -1.20 3.73
C PHE A 85 2.24 0.01 2.91
N ALA A 86 1.77 1.06 3.59
CA ALA A 86 1.36 2.28 2.90
C ALA A 86 2.52 2.95 2.18
N ASP A 87 3.69 2.99 2.84
CA ASP A 87 4.87 3.62 2.27
C ASP A 87 5.36 2.89 1.03
N VAL A 88 5.40 1.55 1.08
CA VAL A 88 5.80 0.76 -0.07
C VAL A 88 4.83 1.00 -1.23
N LEU A 89 3.52 1.00 -0.96
CA LEU A 89 2.54 1.25 -2.00
C LEU A 89 2.70 2.66 -2.58
N ALA A 90 2.96 3.65 -1.73
CA ALA A 90 3.13 5.03 -2.20
C ALA A 90 4.34 5.15 -3.13
N TRP A 91 5.48 4.57 -2.78
CA TRP A 91 6.66 4.62 -3.64
C TRP A 91 6.47 3.86 -4.94
N LEU A 92 5.79 2.70 -4.89
CA LEU A 92 5.45 1.96 -6.09
C LEU A 92 4.55 2.79 -7.00
N THR A 93 3.58 3.48 -6.41
CA THR A 93 2.67 4.36 -7.13
C THR A 93 3.41 5.54 -7.78
N THR A 94 4.40 6.08 -7.06
CA THR A 94 5.27 7.12 -7.62
C THR A 94 6.00 6.64 -8.88
N LEU A 95 6.54 5.42 -8.84
CA LEU A 95 7.18 4.85 -10.02
C LEU A 95 6.21 4.73 -11.18
N ALA A 96 4.99 4.28 -10.89
CA ALA A 96 3.97 4.16 -11.93
C ALA A 96 3.67 5.53 -12.55
N ASN A 97 3.55 6.57 -11.71
CA ASN A 97 3.29 7.91 -12.21
C ASN A 97 4.41 8.43 -13.12
N ILE A 98 5.66 8.22 -12.72
CA ILE A 98 6.80 8.66 -13.51
C ILE A 98 6.80 7.98 -14.88
N ASN A 99 6.39 6.73 -14.94
CA ASN A 99 6.42 5.93 -16.16
C ASN A 99 5.10 5.98 -16.94
N GLY A 100 4.12 6.76 -16.49
CA GLY A 100 2.85 6.87 -17.19
C GLY A 100 2.02 5.58 -17.13
N VAL A 101 2.24 4.75 -16.12
CA VAL A 101 1.49 3.50 -15.95
C VAL A 101 0.33 3.74 -15.01
N ARG A 102 -0.86 3.34 -15.42
CA ARG A 102 -2.05 3.41 -14.59
C ARG A 102 -2.24 2.06 -13.91
N ILE A 103 -2.04 2.03 -12.59
CA ILE A 103 -2.03 0.78 -11.84
C ILE A 103 -3.36 0.05 -11.96
N ALA A 104 -4.47 0.79 -11.83
CA ALA A 104 -5.80 0.17 -11.92
C ALA A 104 -5.99 -0.55 -13.26
N ASP A 105 -5.48 0.03 -14.34
CA ASP A 105 -5.57 -0.60 -15.66
C ASP A 105 -4.66 -1.82 -15.76
N ALA A 106 -3.48 -1.76 -15.15
CA ALA A 106 -2.56 -2.90 -15.14
C ALA A 106 -3.14 -4.10 -14.41
N LEU A 107 -3.99 -3.87 -13.42
CA LEU A 107 -4.57 -4.95 -12.63
C LEU A 107 -5.55 -5.81 -13.40
N VAL A 108 -5.94 -5.40 -14.61
CA VAL A 108 -6.84 -6.20 -15.44
C VAL A 108 -6.27 -7.60 -15.69
N LYS A 109 -4.92 -7.74 -15.70
CA LYS A 109 -4.30 -9.06 -15.84
C LYS A 109 -4.75 -10.06 -14.75
N TYR A 110 -5.20 -9.56 -13.59
CA TYR A 110 -5.69 -10.41 -12.51
C TYR A 110 -7.22 -10.43 -12.43
N THR A 111 -7.89 -9.39 -12.89
CA THR A 111 -9.34 -9.28 -12.76
C THR A 111 -10.08 -9.86 -13.97
N ASP A 112 -9.42 -9.98 -15.11
CA ASP A 112 -10.02 -10.57 -16.31
C ASP A 112 -9.76 -12.08 -16.27
N PRO A 113 -10.83 -12.92 -16.18
CA PRO A 113 -10.63 -14.38 -16.09
C PRO A 113 -9.83 -14.98 -17.25
N GLU A 114 -9.86 -14.34 -18.41
CA GLU A 114 -9.14 -14.84 -19.59
C GLU A 114 -7.64 -14.56 -19.52
N ARG A 115 -7.21 -13.66 -18.64
CA ARG A 115 -5.82 -13.20 -18.57
C ARG A 115 -5.09 -13.62 -17.31
N VAL A 116 -5.80 -14.14 -16.32
CA VAL A 116 -5.21 -14.41 -15.01
C VAL A 116 -4.33 -15.67 -15.00
N LYS A 117 -4.57 -16.56 -15.95
CA LYS A 117 -3.87 -17.84 -16.01
C LYS A 117 -2.36 -17.63 -16.18
N GLY A 118 -1.59 -18.29 -15.33
CA GLY A 118 -0.13 -18.24 -15.42
C GLY A 118 0.50 -16.99 -14.81
N THR A 119 -0.26 -16.20 -14.08
CA THR A 119 0.29 -14.97 -13.52
C THR A 119 0.99 -15.19 -12.19
N LYS A 120 0.33 -15.86 -11.26
CA LYS A 120 0.81 -15.83 -9.88
C LYS A 120 0.52 -17.11 -9.12
N ASP A 121 0.54 -18.21 -9.79
CA ASP A 121 0.23 -19.51 -9.15
C ASP A 121 1.41 -20.08 -8.40
#